data_eaa7a0d991c53c6566f7f84f686d3e26
#
_entry.id   eaa7a0d991c53c6566f7f84f686d3e26
#
_cell.length_a   1.000
_cell.length_b   1.000
_cell.length_c   1.000
_cell.angle_alpha   90.00
_cell.angle_beta   90.00
_cell.angle_gamma   90.00
#
_symmetry.space_group_name_H-M   'P 1'
#
loop_
_entity.id
_entity.type
_entity.pdbx_description
1 polymer ?
#
loop_
_entity_poly.entity_id
_entity_poly.type
_entity_poly.pdbx_seq_one_letter_code
_entity_poly.pdbx_strand_id
1 'polypeptide(L)'
;FNEQPFAVVKEQVINGQTWYYGKLSNGKLAWIKSTDLAKELIKYNQTGMTLNQVAQIQAGLQYKPQVQRVPGKWTDANFNDVKHAMDTKRLAQDPALKYQFLRLDQPQNISIDKINQFLKGKGKLENQGAAFNKAAQMYGINEVYLISHALLETGNGTSQLAKGADVVNNKVVTNSNTKYHNVFGIAAYDNDPLREGIKYAK
;
A
#
# COMPACT_ATOMS: atom_id res chain seq x y z
N PHE A 1 -17.52 20.16 5.78
CA PHE A 1 -16.12 20.08 5.34
C PHE A 1 -15.84 18.62 5.05
N ASN A 2 -15.44 18.29 3.83
CA ASN A 2 -14.97 16.95 3.52
C ASN A 2 -13.61 16.77 4.18
N GLU A 3 -13.48 15.73 5.02
CA GLU A 3 -12.22 15.32 5.62
C GLU A 3 -11.23 15.04 4.48
N GLN A 4 -10.26 15.93 4.32
CA GLN A 4 -9.24 15.81 3.27
C GLN A 4 -7.88 15.56 3.90
N PRO A 5 -7.03 14.69 3.31
CA PRO A 5 -5.69 14.49 3.83
C PRO A 5 -4.86 15.78 3.70
N PHE A 6 -4.06 16.03 4.72
CA PHE A 6 -3.13 17.13 4.78
C PHE A 6 -1.73 16.61 5.09
N ALA A 7 -0.84 16.69 4.11
CA ALA A 7 0.53 16.20 4.25
C ALA A 7 1.39 17.28 4.93
N VAL A 8 1.66 17.13 6.22
CA VAL A 8 2.47 18.08 7.00
C VAL A 8 3.94 18.03 6.54
N VAL A 9 4.48 19.20 6.19
CA VAL A 9 5.87 19.41 5.79
C VAL A 9 6.68 20.02 6.96
N LYS A 10 6.10 20.99 7.67
CA LYS A 10 6.72 21.61 8.85
C LYS A 10 5.67 22.06 9.86
N GLU A 11 6.12 22.24 11.07
CA GLU A 11 5.37 22.75 12.21
C GLU A 11 5.95 24.09 12.67
N GLN A 12 5.11 24.99 13.14
CA GLN A 12 5.52 26.25 13.75
C GLN A 12 4.54 26.65 14.85
N VAL A 13 5.05 27.16 15.95
CA VAL A 13 4.25 27.75 17.02
C VAL A 13 4.22 29.26 16.83
N ILE A 14 3.03 29.84 16.71
CA ILE A 14 2.82 31.28 16.55
C ILE A 14 1.80 31.71 17.65
N ASN A 15 2.23 32.61 18.53
CA ASN A 15 1.41 33.10 19.65
C ASN A 15 0.79 31.97 20.51
N GLY A 16 1.58 30.94 20.80
CA GLY A 16 1.13 29.77 21.58
C GLY A 16 0.24 28.78 20.82
N GLN A 17 -0.09 29.04 19.56
CA GLN A 17 -0.88 28.16 18.71
C GLN A 17 0.03 27.40 17.75
N THR A 18 -0.10 26.07 17.69
CA THR A 18 0.61 25.24 16.72
C THR A 18 -0.07 25.33 15.35
N TRP A 19 0.74 25.57 14.34
CA TRP A 19 0.36 25.60 12.93
C TRP A 19 1.17 24.57 12.17
N TYR A 20 0.52 23.90 11.24
CA TYR A 20 1.14 22.97 10.31
C TYR A 20 1.13 23.56 8.89
N TYR A 21 2.29 23.59 8.25
CA TYR A 21 2.42 23.89 6.83
C TYR A 21 2.49 22.61 6.05
N GLY A 22 1.68 22.47 5.03
CA GLY A 22 1.63 21.25 4.26
C GLY A 22 0.83 21.35 2.98
N LYS A 23 0.70 20.23 2.30
CA LYS A 23 0.05 20.10 1.01
C LYS A 23 -1.38 19.57 1.18
N LEU A 24 -2.34 20.27 0.61
CA LEU A 24 -3.73 19.84 0.48
C LEU A 24 -3.87 18.78 -0.61
N SER A 25 -4.98 18.03 -0.60
CA SER A 25 -5.31 17.02 -1.62
C SER A 25 -5.31 17.54 -3.06
N ASN A 26 -5.62 18.83 -3.24
CA ASN A 26 -5.59 19.52 -4.55
C ASN A 26 -4.17 20.02 -4.94
N GLY A 27 -3.13 19.64 -4.19
CA GLY A 27 -1.77 20.03 -4.43
C GLY A 27 -1.34 21.40 -3.92
N LYS A 28 -2.28 22.24 -3.43
CA LYS A 28 -1.97 23.57 -2.90
C LYS A 28 -1.28 23.45 -1.53
N LEU A 29 -0.35 24.37 -1.27
CA LEU A 29 0.29 24.52 0.03
C LEU A 29 -0.50 25.49 0.90
N ALA A 30 -0.66 25.18 2.17
CA ALA A 30 -1.37 25.99 3.13
C ALA A 30 -0.81 25.84 4.55
N TRP A 31 -1.07 26.84 5.38
CA TRP A 31 -0.94 26.77 6.83
C TRP A 31 -2.31 26.43 7.43
N ILE A 32 -2.37 25.43 8.28
CA ILE A 32 -3.60 25.02 8.97
C ILE A 32 -3.30 24.97 10.47
N LYS A 33 -4.22 25.46 11.29
CA LYS A 33 -4.13 25.33 12.76
C LYS A 33 -4.20 23.86 13.16
N SER A 34 -3.43 23.45 14.14
CA SER A 34 -3.49 22.09 14.68
C SER A 34 -4.88 21.72 15.21
N THR A 35 -5.66 22.70 15.66
CA THR A 35 -7.04 22.52 16.12
C THR A 35 -8.02 22.16 15.01
N ASP A 36 -7.70 22.50 13.77
CA ASP A 36 -8.54 22.27 12.60
C ASP A 36 -8.18 20.97 11.87
N LEU A 37 -7.22 20.24 12.42
CA LEU A 37 -6.77 18.93 11.92
C LEU A 37 -7.19 17.83 12.88
N ALA A 38 -7.89 16.83 12.38
CA ALA A 38 -8.14 15.61 13.12
C ALA A 38 -6.85 14.78 13.21
N LYS A 39 -6.47 14.40 14.42
CA LYS A 39 -5.34 13.49 14.64
C LYS A 39 -5.72 12.02 14.40
N GLU A 40 -6.99 11.71 14.22
CA GLU A 40 -7.47 10.35 13.98
C GLU A 40 -7.32 10.00 12.49
N LEU A 41 -6.42 9.06 12.24
CA LEU A 41 -6.18 8.48 10.91
C LEU A 41 -7.21 7.42 10.54
N ILE A 42 -8.02 6.96 11.49
CA ILE A 42 -8.92 5.82 11.33
C ILE A 42 -10.35 6.22 11.68
N LYS A 43 -11.24 6.04 10.71
CA LYS A 43 -12.67 6.23 10.90
C LYS A 43 -13.34 4.87 11.18
N TYR A 44 -14.07 4.80 12.30
CA TYR A 44 -14.82 3.62 12.66
C TYR A 44 -16.28 3.76 12.17
N ASN A 45 -16.73 2.78 11.41
CA ASN A 45 -18.13 2.61 11.09
C ASN A 45 -18.66 1.39 11.85
N GLN A 46 -19.80 1.54 12.49
CA GLN A 46 -20.48 0.41 13.13
C GLN A 46 -21.09 -0.49 12.07
N THR A 47 -20.88 -1.79 12.21
CA THR A 47 -21.58 -2.82 11.43
C THR A 47 -22.71 -3.41 12.28
N GLY A 48 -23.68 -4.08 11.66
CA GLY A 48 -24.73 -4.78 12.38
C GLY A 48 -24.28 -6.03 13.16
N MET A 49 -22.98 -6.30 13.20
CA MET A 49 -22.40 -7.51 13.82
C MET A 49 -21.33 -7.14 14.85
N THR A 50 -21.31 -7.89 15.95
CA THR A 50 -20.24 -7.79 16.95
C THR A 50 -18.98 -8.54 16.48
N LEU A 51 -17.83 -8.20 17.05
CA LEU A 51 -16.57 -8.91 16.80
C LEU A 51 -16.69 -10.42 17.09
N ASN A 52 -17.41 -10.80 18.14
CA ASN A 52 -17.62 -12.21 18.47
C ASN A 52 -18.43 -12.94 17.39
N GLN A 53 -19.51 -12.33 16.88
CA GLN A 53 -20.32 -12.91 15.82
C GLN A 53 -19.51 -13.11 14.54
N VAL A 54 -18.76 -12.10 14.10
CA VAL A 54 -17.91 -12.20 12.91
C VAL A 54 -16.82 -13.25 13.10
N ALA A 55 -16.14 -13.26 14.25
CA ALA A 55 -15.11 -14.25 14.54
C ALA A 55 -15.66 -15.68 14.56
N GLN A 56 -16.89 -15.88 15.08
CA GLN A 56 -17.55 -17.18 15.09
C GLN A 56 -17.84 -17.67 13.67
N ILE A 57 -18.34 -16.79 12.80
CA ILE A 57 -18.59 -17.11 11.38
C ILE A 57 -17.29 -17.52 10.69
N GLN A 58 -16.25 -16.73 10.82
CA GLN A 58 -14.97 -17.00 10.17
C GLN A 58 -14.29 -18.28 10.67
N ALA A 59 -14.33 -18.55 11.97
CA ALA A 59 -13.80 -19.78 12.57
C ALA A 59 -14.62 -21.03 12.19
N GLY A 60 -15.87 -20.84 11.77
CA GLY A 60 -16.78 -21.91 11.35
C GLY A 60 -16.76 -22.22 9.84
N LEU A 61 -15.95 -21.51 9.03
CA LEU A 61 -15.87 -21.77 7.60
C LEU A 61 -15.31 -23.17 7.30
N GLN A 62 -15.76 -23.77 6.19
CA GLN A 62 -15.25 -25.05 5.70
C GLN A 62 -13.73 -24.98 5.45
N TYR A 63 -13.28 -23.90 4.79
CA TYR A 63 -11.88 -23.57 4.65
C TYR A 63 -11.51 -22.55 5.72
N LYS A 64 -10.96 -23.02 6.83
CA LYS A 64 -10.66 -22.19 7.98
C LYS A 64 -9.50 -21.25 7.71
N PRO A 65 -9.51 -20.03 8.28
CA PRO A 65 -8.31 -19.22 8.37
C PRO A 65 -7.18 -20.01 9.02
N GLN A 66 -5.94 -19.76 8.62
CA GLN A 66 -4.78 -20.44 9.17
C GLN A 66 -3.90 -19.48 9.96
N VAL A 67 -3.22 -20.01 10.96
CA VAL A 67 -2.26 -19.30 11.79
C VAL A 67 -0.93 -20.04 11.83
N GLN A 68 0.15 -19.28 11.80
CA GLN A 68 1.50 -19.81 11.94
C GLN A 68 2.01 -19.62 13.37
N ARG A 69 1.86 -20.64 14.23
CA ARG A 69 2.36 -20.61 15.61
C ARG A 69 3.83 -20.97 15.70
N VAL A 70 4.31 -21.69 14.71
CA VAL A 70 5.73 -22.05 14.53
C VAL A 70 6.12 -21.63 13.12
N PRO A 71 7.27 -20.98 12.91
CA PRO A 71 7.71 -20.56 11.59
C PRO A 71 7.65 -21.72 10.55
N GLY A 72 7.01 -21.47 9.42
CA GLY A 72 6.83 -22.43 8.33
C GLY A 72 5.70 -23.46 8.54
N LYS A 73 5.04 -23.51 9.71
CA LYS A 73 3.99 -24.47 10.00
C LYS A 73 2.63 -23.79 10.17
N TRP A 74 1.76 -23.94 9.19
CA TRP A 74 0.39 -23.45 9.20
C TRP A 74 -0.54 -24.46 9.86
N THR A 75 -1.45 -23.97 10.70
CA THR A 75 -2.49 -24.75 11.38
C THR A 75 -3.80 -23.99 11.35
N ASP A 76 -4.92 -24.69 11.41
CA ASP A 76 -6.24 -24.03 11.46
C ASP A 76 -6.32 -23.09 12.67
N ALA A 77 -6.82 -21.89 12.41
CA ALA A 77 -7.07 -20.92 13.44
C ALA A 77 -8.33 -21.30 14.24
N ASN A 78 -8.26 -21.15 15.56
CA ASN A 78 -9.42 -21.29 16.42
C ASN A 78 -10.15 -19.94 16.56
N PHE A 79 -11.29 -19.95 17.28
CA PHE A 79 -12.10 -18.74 17.49
C PHE A 79 -11.28 -17.57 18.08
N ASN A 80 -10.41 -17.83 19.05
CA ASN A 80 -9.63 -16.77 19.68
C ASN A 80 -8.54 -16.19 18.77
N ASP A 81 -7.92 -17.04 17.92
CA ASP A 81 -6.98 -16.58 16.90
C ASP A 81 -7.67 -15.62 15.91
N VAL A 82 -8.84 -16.04 15.42
CA VAL A 82 -9.63 -15.23 14.49
C VAL A 82 -10.10 -13.93 15.14
N LYS A 83 -10.66 -14.01 16.35
CA LYS A 83 -11.11 -12.84 17.10
C LYS A 83 -9.97 -11.85 17.31
N HIS A 84 -8.79 -12.33 17.72
CA HIS A 84 -7.62 -11.49 17.89
C HIS A 84 -7.17 -10.81 16.60
N ALA A 85 -7.14 -11.57 15.48
CA ALA A 85 -6.76 -11.03 14.17
C ALA A 85 -7.77 -10.01 13.61
N MET A 86 -9.03 -10.08 14.00
CA MET A 86 -10.11 -9.20 13.53
C MET A 86 -10.43 -8.04 14.48
N ASP A 87 -9.75 -7.92 15.61
CA ASP A 87 -9.98 -6.83 16.56
C ASP A 87 -9.43 -5.50 16.02
N THR A 88 -10.29 -4.76 15.32
CA THR A 88 -9.95 -3.49 14.68
C THR A 88 -9.47 -2.43 15.67
N LYS A 89 -9.98 -2.42 16.90
CA LYS A 89 -9.53 -1.48 17.94
C LYS A 89 -8.07 -1.75 18.33
N ARG A 90 -7.72 -3.01 18.53
CA ARG A 90 -6.35 -3.43 18.79
C ARG A 90 -5.44 -3.12 17.59
N LEU A 91 -5.85 -3.50 16.40
CA LEU A 91 -5.09 -3.29 15.16
C LEU A 91 -4.82 -1.80 14.89
N ALA A 92 -5.80 -0.94 15.17
CA ALA A 92 -5.67 0.50 15.00
C ALA A 92 -4.65 1.13 15.95
N GLN A 93 -4.43 0.53 17.11
CA GLN A 93 -3.44 0.99 18.11
C GLN A 93 -2.04 0.42 17.86
N ASP A 94 -1.93 -0.65 17.08
CA ASP A 94 -0.65 -1.28 16.76
C ASP A 94 0.15 -0.39 15.79
N PRO A 95 1.39 0.01 16.12
CA PRO A 95 2.18 0.93 15.32
C PRO A 95 2.52 0.41 13.92
N ALA A 96 2.56 -0.91 13.72
CA ALA A 96 2.83 -1.53 12.43
C ALA A 96 1.54 -1.87 11.66
N LEU A 97 0.54 -2.41 12.36
CA LEU A 97 -0.68 -2.94 11.72
C LEU A 97 -1.73 -1.88 11.40
N LYS A 98 -1.70 -0.70 12.07
CA LYS A 98 -2.66 0.39 11.83
C LYS A 98 -2.70 0.88 10.36
N TYR A 99 -1.61 0.71 9.62
CA TYR A 99 -1.52 1.17 8.24
C TYR A 99 -2.41 0.37 7.26
N GLN A 100 -2.94 -0.78 7.67
CA GLN A 100 -3.95 -1.51 6.87
C GLN A 100 -5.28 -0.75 6.74
N PHE A 101 -5.52 0.26 7.59
CA PHE A 101 -6.71 1.09 7.57
C PHE A 101 -6.55 2.38 6.75
N LEU A 102 -5.42 2.55 6.04
CA LEU A 102 -5.25 3.71 5.17
C LEU A 102 -6.31 3.73 4.06
N ARG A 103 -6.83 4.91 3.79
CA ARG A 103 -7.67 5.11 2.61
C ARG A 103 -6.86 4.87 1.35
N LEU A 104 -7.41 4.03 0.47
CA LEU A 104 -6.75 3.67 -0.80
C LEU A 104 -7.17 4.55 -1.97
N ASP A 105 -8.26 5.29 -1.81
CA ASP A 105 -8.95 6.07 -2.84
C ASP A 105 -8.50 7.54 -2.92
N GLN A 106 -7.36 7.86 -2.33
CA GLN A 106 -6.77 9.20 -2.44
C GLN A 106 -5.28 9.24 -2.12
N PRO A 107 -4.52 10.13 -2.79
CA PRO A 107 -3.10 10.33 -2.51
C PRO A 107 -2.85 10.85 -1.09
N GLN A 108 -1.74 10.45 -0.49
CA GLN A 108 -1.25 10.99 0.78
C GLN A 108 -0.33 12.19 0.59
N ASN A 109 0.01 12.51 -0.66
CA ASN A 109 0.88 13.63 -1.06
C ASN A 109 2.29 13.58 -0.44
N ILE A 110 2.85 12.38 -0.34
CA ILE A 110 4.22 12.19 0.12
C ILE A 110 5.18 12.81 -0.92
N SER A 111 6.20 13.53 -0.46
CA SER A 111 7.18 14.13 -1.38
C SER A 111 7.96 13.07 -2.14
N ILE A 112 8.28 13.36 -3.41
CA ILE A 112 9.05 12.48 -4.29
C ILE A 112 10.39 12.10 -3.64
N ASP A 113 11.05 13.03 -2.97
CA ASP A 113 12.32 12.78 -2.30
C ASP A 113 12.20 11.75 -1.18
N LYS A 114 11.13 11.83 -0.37
CA LYS A 114 10.87 10.83 0.68
C LYS A 114 10.56 9.46 0.07
N ILE A 115 9.79 9.40 -1.01
CA ILE A 115 9.54 8.16 -1.72
C ILE A 115 10.85 7.58 -2.26
N ASN A 116 11.69 8.38 -2.93
CA ASN A 116 12.96 7.93 -3.46
C ASN A 116 13.93 7.47 -2.36
N GLN A 117 13.95 8.16 -1.22
CA GLN A 117 14.72 7.73 -0.04
C GLN A 117 14.29 6.34 0.44
N PHE A 118 12.99 6.09 0.50
CA PHE A 118 12.44 4.78 0.88
C PHE A 118 12.73 3.69 -0.16
N LEU A 119 12.71 4.04 -1.45
CA LEU A 119 12.97 3.12 -2.56
C LEU A 119 14.47 2.87 -2.82
N LYS A 120 15.37 3.51 -2.09
CA LYS A 120 16.81 3.28 -2.22
C LYS A 120 17.16 1.81 -2.00
N GLY A 121 17.90 1.22 -2.95
CA GLY A 121 18.25 -0.21 -2.93
C GLY A 121 17.10 -1.16 -3.27
N LYS A 122 15.98 -0.67 -3.78
CA LYS A 122 14.81 -1.48 -4.16
C LYS A 122 14.80 -1.85 -5.66
N GLY A 123 15.94 -2.24 -6.19
CA GLY A 123 16.08 -2.75 -7.56
C GLY A 123 15.52 -1.78 -8.61
N LYS A 124 14.63 -2.25 -9.47
CA LYS A 124 14.01 -1.42 -10.53
C LYS A 124 13.02 -0.38 -10.03
N LEU A 125 12.62 -0.44 -8.78
CA LEU A 125 11.77 0.57 -8.15
C LEU A 125 12.57 1.74 -7.59
N GLU A 126 13.89 1.65 -7.52
CA GLU A 126 14.74 2.74 -7.07
C GLU A 126 14.58 3.98 -7.98
N ASN A 127 14.47 5.15 -7.35
CA ASN A 127 14.24 6.44 -8.02
C ASN A 127 12.92 6.55 -8.81
N GLN A 128 11.94 5.65 -8.60
CA GLN A 128 10.64 5.71 -9.26
C GLN A 128 9.60 6.55 -8.50
N GLY A 129 10.01 7.35 -7.53
CA GLY A 129 9.11 8.17 -6.72
C GLY A 129 8.23 9.12 -7.54
N ALA A 130 8.77 9.70 -8.62
CA ALA A 130 7.99 10.55 -9.52
C ALA A 130 6.87 9.77 -10.25
N ALA A 131 7.15 8.54 -10.68
CA ALA A 131 6.17 7.69 -11.36
C ALA A 131 5.03 7.29 -10.40
N PHE A 132 5.36 6.86 -9.17
CA PHE A 132 4.37 6.54 -8.15
C PHE A 132 3.52 7.75 -7.76
N ASN A 133 4.14 8.91 -7.55
CA ASN A 133 3.42 10.15 -7.24
C ASN A 133 2.49 10.56 -8.38
N LYS A 134 2.95 10.51 -9.64
CA LYS A 134 2.13 10.82 -10.82
C LYS A 134 0.94 9.88 -10.93
N ALA A 135 1.15 8.58 -10.76
CA ALA A 135 0.06 7.58 -10.80
C ALA A 135 -0.96 7.83 -9.69
N ALA A 136 -0.49 8.09 -8.46
CA ALA A 136 -1.35 8.40 -7.33
C ALA A 136 -2.25 9.62 -7.59
N GLN A 137 -1.68 10.70 -8.12
CA GLN A 137 -2.42 11.93 -8.43
C GLN A 137 -3.39 11.74 -9.61
N MET A 138 -2.98 11.01 -10.65
CA MET A 138 -3.77 10.80 -11.87
C MET A 138 -4.99 9.93 -11.61
N TYR A 139 -4.85 8.90 -10.80
CA TYR A 139 -5.89 7.90 -10.59
C TYR A 139 -6.56 7.98 -9.21
N GLY A 140 -6.20 8.95 -8.37
CA GLY A 140 -6.76 9.09 -7.03
C GLY A 140 -6.44 7.91 -6.13
N ILE A 141 -5.23 7.36 -6.20
CA ILE A 141 -4.81 6.16 -5.46
C ILE A 141 -3.76 6.54 -4.41
N ASN A 142 -3.80 5.86 -3.27
CA ASN A 142 -2.81 6.02 -2.21
C ASN A 142 -1.43 5.51 -2.67
N GLU A 143 -0.42 6.39 -2.74
CA GLU A 143 0.93 6.03 -3.20
C GLU A 143 1.64 5.07 -2.25
N VAL A 144 1.33 5.08 -0.95
CA VAL A 144 1.89 4.12 0.02
C VAL A 144 1.42 2.71 -0.32
N TYR A 145 0.15 2.56 -0.66
CA TYR A 145 -0.40 1.29 -1.11
C TYR A 145 0.24 0.83 -2.43
N LEU A 146 0.31 1.71 -3.44
CA LEU A 146 0.94 1.37 -4.73
C LEU A 146 2.39 0.90 -4.57
N ILE A 147 3.16 1.62 -3.77
CA ILE A 147 4.57 1.28 -3.50
C ILE A 147 4.67 -0.05 -2.76
N SER A 148 3.87 -0.23 -1.70
CA SER A 148 3.91 -1.46 -0.90
C SER A 148 3.52 -2.69 -1.74
N HIS A 149 2.50 -2.55 -2.59
CA HIS A 149 2.07 -3.59 -3.51
C HIS A 149 3.17 -3.90 -4.53
N ALA A 150 3.74 -2.89 -5.19
CA ALA A 150 4.84 -3.09 -6.14
C ALA A 150 6.07 -3.77 -5.49
N LEU A 151 6.42 -3.42 -4.27
CA LEU A 151 7.51 -4.05 -3.53
C LEU A 151 7.22 -5.53 -3.24
N LEU A 152 5.98 -5.85 -2.84
CA LEU A 152 5.54 -7.23 -2.59
C LEU A 152 5.61 -8.07 -3.87
N GLU A 153 4.94 -7.62 -4.94
CA GLU A 153 4.83 -8.34 -6.21
C GLU A 153 6.17 -8.52 -6.93
N THR A 154 7.13 -7.64 -6.68
CA THR A 154 8.42 -7.67 -7.37
C THR A 154 9.57 -8.22 -6.53
N GLY A 155 9.32 -8.68 -5.30
CA GLY A 155 10.40 -9.05 -4.39
C GLY A 155 11.39 -7.88 -4.22
N ASN A 156 10.90 -6.71 -3.83
CA ASN A 156 11.67 -5.46 -3.71
C ASN A 156 12.31 -5.01 -5.04
N GLY A 157 11.60 -5.13 -6.16
CA GLY A 157 12.08 -4.67 -7.46
C GLY A 157 13.12 -5.57 -8.13
N THR A 158 13.27 -6.82 -7.66
CA THR A 158 14.32 -7.74 -8.14
C THR A 158 13.81 -8.83 -9.07
N SER A 159 12.48 -9.04 -9.17
CA SER A 159 11.91 -10.05 -10.05
C SER A 159 12.26 -9.80 -11.54
N GLN A 160 12.22 -10.84 -12.36
CA GLN A 160 12.50 -10.71 -13.79
C GLN A 160 11.45 -9.83 -14.50
N LEU A 161 10.19 -9.90 -14.10
CA LEU A 161 9.12 -9.02 -14.58
C LEU A 161 9.42 -7.54 -14.27
N ALA A 162 9.93 -7.25 -13.07
CA ALA A 162 10.35 -5.89 -12.70
C ALA A 162 11.62 -5.46 -13.44
N LYS A 163 12.59 -6.36 -13.64
CA LYS A 163 13.82 -6.07 -14.42
C LYS A 163 13.52 -5.77 -15.88
N GLY A 164 12.40 -6.29 -16.36
CA GLY A 164 11.92 -6.08 -17.71
C GLY A 164 12.55 -7.01 -18.75
N ALA A 165 11.82 -7.20 -19.81
CA ALA A 165 12.21 -7.96 -21.01
C ALA A 165 11.43 -7.45 -22.24
N ASP A 166 11.70 -7.98 -23.41
CA ASP A 166 10.86 -7.87 -24.57
C ASP A 166 10.33 -9.26 -24.97
N VAL A 167 9.28 -9.30 -25.75
CA VAL A 167 8.78 -10.52 -26.41
C VAL A 167 8.85 -10.32 -27.92
N VAL A 168 9.78 -11.03 -28.55
CA VAL A 168 10.03 -11.00 -29.99
C VAL A 168 9.77 -12.39 -30.57
N ASN A 169 8.94 -12.49 -31.60
CA ASN A 169 8.56 -13.78 -32.21
C ASN A 169 8.13 -14.82 -31.16
N ASN A 170 7.31 -14.39 -30.20
CA ASN A 170 6.79 -15.19 -29.08
C ASN A 170 7.86 -15.75 -28.13
N LYS A 171 9.09 -15.21 -28.15
CA LYS A 171 10.19 -15.60 -27.25
C LYS A 171 10.58 -14.44 -26.36
N VAL A 172 10.85 -14.71 -25.08
CA VAL A 172 11.32 -13.70 -24.12
C VAL A 172 12.77 -13.35 -24.41
N VAL A 173 13.06 -12.05 -24.53
CA VAL A 173 14.39 -11.48 -24.76
C VAL A 173 14.73 -10.55 -23.60
N THR A 174 15.61 -10.98 -22.69
CA THR A 174 15.97 -10.22 -21.48
C THR A 174 17.07 -9.18 -21.73
N ASN A 175 17.85 -9.31 -22.77
CA ASN A 175 18.92 -8.39 -23.19
C ASN A 175 18.52 -7.48 -24.36
N SER A 176 17.23 -7.32 -24.60
CA SER A 176 16.71 -6.36 -25.60
C SER A 176 17.05 -4.92 -25.19
N ASN A 177 17.28 -4.05 -26.19
CA ASN A 177 17.43 -2.62 -25.99
C ASN A 177 16.11 -1.98 -25.53
N THR A 178 14.98 -2.52 -25.96
CA THR A 178 13.65 -2.14 -25.48
C THR A 178 13.20 -3.12 -24.42
N LYS A 179 12.83 -2.61 -23.24
CA LYS A 179 12.32 -3.45 -22.15
C LYS A 179 10.99 -2.93 -21.65
N TYR A 180 10.06 -3.85 -21.51
CA TYR A 180 8.77 -3.61 -20.88
C TYR A 180 8.82 -4.18 -19.46
N HIS A 181 8.26 -3.44 -18.51
CA HIS A 181 8.31 -3.74 -17.10
C HIS A 181 6.92 -4.01 -16.56
N ASN A 182 6.75 -5.09 -15.81
CA ASN A 182 5.49 -5.41 -15.15
C ASN A 182 5.76 -5.53 -13.65
N VAL A 183 5.40 -4.49 -12.91
CA VAL A 183 5.68 -4.39 -11.47
C VAL A 183 4.53 -4.86 -10.58
N PHE A 184 3.41 -5.28 -11.19
CA PHE A 184 2.24 -5.78 -10.47
C PHE A 184 1.85 -7.21 -10.88
N GLY A 185 2.64 -7.88 -11.72
CA GLY A 185 2.36 -9.24 -12.16
C GLY A 185 1.08 -9.40 -13.00
N ILE A 186 0.54 -8.31 -13.56
CA ILE A 186 -0.71 -8.36 -14.31
C ILE A 186 -0.54 -9.26 -15.53
N ALA A 187 -1.49 -10.18 -15.73
CA ALA A 187 -1.48 -11.20 -16.78
C ALA A 187 -0.25 -12.13 -16.79
N ALA A 188 0.46 -12.24 -15.67
CA ALA A 188 1.53 -13.22 -15.49
C ALA A 188 0.92 -14.57 -15.11
N TYR A 189 0.33 -15.27 -16.10
CA TYR A 189 -0.35 -16.55 -15.90
C TYR A 189 0.64 -17.69 -15.58
N ASP A 190 0.24 -18.64 -14.76
CA ASP A 190 1.08 -19.72 -14.21
C ASP A 190 1.80 -20.58 -15.27
N ASN A 191 1.22 -20.70 -16.46
CA ASN A 191 1.78 -21.51 -17.56
C ASN A 191 3.03 -20.86 -18.22
N ASP A 192 3.11 -19.52 -18.25
CA ASP A 192 4.28 -18.79 -18.75
C ASP A 192 4.25 -17.32 -18.26
N PRO A 193 4.46 -17.11 -16.94
CA PRO A 193 4.23 -15.83 -16.31
C PRO A 193 5.10 -14.70 -16.87
N LEU A 194 6.34 -15.03 -17.25
CA LEU A 194 7.26 -14.02 -17.77
C LEU A 194 6.84 -13.53 -19.16
N ARG A 195 6.58 -14.45 -20.08
CA ARG A 195 6.19 -14.11 -21.45
C ARG A 195 4.86 -13.37 -21.48
N GLU A 196 3.84 -13.91 -20.81
CA GLU A 196 2.50 -13.32 -20.84
C GLU A 196 2.47 -11.97 -20.10
N GLY A 197 3.12 -11.87 -18.95
CA GLY A 197 3.22 -10.61 -18.19
C GLY A 197 3.99 -9.52 -18.94
N ILE A 198 5.03 -9.86 -19.73
CA ILE A 198 5.76 -8.89 -20.55
C ILE A 198 4.96 -8.53 -21.83
N LYS A 199 4.25 -9.47 -22.45
CA LYS A 199 3.33 -9.16 -23.57
C LYS A 199 2.26 -8.16 -23.14
N TYR A 200 1.70 -8.32 -21.96
CA TYR A 200 0.71 -7.39 -21.43
C TYR A 200 1.28 -5.98 -21.19
N ALA A 201 2.53 -5.89 -20.76
CA ALA A 201 3.22 -4.63 -20.50
C ALA A 201 3.72 -3.92 -21.77
N LYS A 202 3.75 -4.62 -22.94
CA LYS A 202 4.16 -4.10 -24.23
C LYS A 202 3.07 -3.28 -24.91
#